data_3a7ce8f0dbaa617656ad680a6796dadf
#
_entry.id   3a7ce8f0dbaa617656ad680a6796dadf
#
_cell.length_a   1.000
_cell.length_b   1.000
_cell.length_c   1.000
_cell.angle_alpha   90.00
_cell.angle_beta   90.00
_cell.angle_gamma   90.00
#
_symmetry.space_group_name_H-M   'P 1'
#
loop_
_entity.id
_entity.type
_entity.pdbx_description
1 polymer ?
#
loop_
_entity_poly.entity_id
_entity_poly.type
_entity_poly.pdbx_seq_one_letter_code
_entity_poly.pdbx_strand_id
1 'polypeptide(L)'
;MNLSFAPSLGKRLIIFLKRIRHCAGFGVQSPTDYAFVREVIYERWPYALYTELEARFRGTDRFLLKLSQLLLRVSNYAQASRIGVIGNLPPVMEAHLKAGCRKSEIRPLPPPSTVERGESRGRGRYPLLIATELNEQWQAYISQEHIISYDLYYLGIAFYDEKRYSEGHVINFY
;
A
#
# COMPACT_ATOMS: atom_id res chain seq x y z
N MET A 1 23.74 0.31 5.40
CA MET A 1 23.31 -0.73 4.45
C MET A 1 22.26 -0.11 3.55
N ASN A 2 22.63 0.38 2.36
CA ASN A 2 21.71 1.04 1.43
C ASN A 2 20.86 -0.05 0.78
N LEU A 3 19.68 -0.33 1.33
CA LEU A 3 18.65 -1.07 0.62
C LEU A 3 18.21 -0.19 -0.56
N SER A 4 18.75 -0.47 -1.75
CA SER A 4 18.26 0.13 -3.00
C SER A 4 16.84 -0.40 -3.22
N PHE A 5 15.87 0.30 -2.67
CA PHE A 5 14.43 0.01 -2.88
C PHE A 5 14.04 0.28 -4.35
N ALA A 6 14.88 1.02 -5.08
CA ALA A 6 14.64 1.37 -6.46
C ALA A 6 15.15 0.28 -7.41
N PRO A 7 14.28 -0.44 -8.11
CA PRO A 7 14.69 -1.39 -9.13
C PRO A 7 15.29 -0.66 -10.33
N SER A 8 16.23 -1.31 -11.03
CA SER A 8 16.79 -0.79 -12.28
C SER A 8 15.70 -0.49 -13.30
N LEU A 9 15.93 0.50 -14.17
CA LEU A 9 14.98 0.88 -15.23
C LEU A 9 14.56 -0.30 -16.10
N GLY A 10 15.49 -1.19 -16.45
CA GLY A 10 15.19 -2.41 -17.22
C GLY A 10 14.23 -3.36 -16.50
N LYS A 11 14.42 -3.56 -15.19
CA LYS A 11 13.52 -4.39 -14.38
C LYS A 11 12.11 -3.76 -14.31
N ARG A 12 12.03 -2.44 -14.15
CA ARG A 12 10.75 -1.72 -14.14
C ARG A 12 10.01 -1.86 -15.48
N LEU A 13 10.71 -1.75 -16.60
CA LEU A 13 10.14 -1.93 -17.93
C LEU A 13 9.60 -3.34 -18.13
N ILE A 14 10.34 -4.37 -17.74
CA ILE A 14 9.90 -5.77 -17.83
C ILE A 14 8.62 -5.98 -17.01
N ILE A 15 8.56 -5.46 -15.78
CA ILE A 15 7.39 -5.58 -14.92
C ILE A 15 6.20 -4.84 -15.53
N PHE A 16 6.42 -3.63 -16.03
CA PHE A 16 5.39 -2.86 -16.73
C PHE A 16 4.78 -3.66 -17.89
N LEU A 17 5.63 -4.24 -18.75
CA LEU A 17 5.17 -5.03 -19.90
C LEU A 17 4.39 -6.29 -19.47
N LYS A 18 4.85 -6.99 -18.43
CA LYS A 18 4.13 -8.15 -17.89
C LYS A 18 2.77 -7.81 -17.31
N ARG A 19 2.60 -6.60 -16.77
CA ARG A 19 1.35 -6.13 -16.13
C ARG A 19 0.58 -5.11 -16.97
N ILE A 20 0.85 -4.97 -18.26
CA ILE A 20 0.24 -3.96 -19.13
C ILE A 20 -1.29 -4.05 -19.17
N ARG A 21 -1.83 -5.26 -19.02
CA ARG A 21 -3.29 -5.50 -18.98
C ARG A 21 -3.96 -5.01 -17.68
N HIS A 22 -3.18 -4.64 -16.68
CA HIS A 22 -3.66 -4.16 -15.38
C HIS A 22 -3.42 -2.65 -15.18
N CYS A 23 -3.29 -1.92 -16.29
CA CYS A 23 -3.14 -0.47 -16.26
C CYS A 23 -4.47 0.24 -16.02
N ALA A 24 -4.41 1.35 -15.28
CA ALA A 24 -5.51 2.29 -15.10
C ALA A 24 -6.84 1.67 -14.59
N GLY A 25 -6.76 0.56 -13.86
CA GLY A 25 -7.95 -0.13 -13.34
C GLY A 25 -8.65 -1.05 -14.34
N PHE A 26 -8.02 -1.36 -15.47
CA PHE A 26 -8.58 -2.33 -16.41
C PHE A 26 -8.74 -3.70 -15.72
N GLY A 27 -9.95 -4.28 -15.80
CA GLY A 27 -10.30 -5.54 -15.14
C GLY A 27 -10.89 -5.39 -13.73
N VAL A 28 -10.89 -4.19 -13.14
CA VAL A 28 -11.58 -3.91 -11.87
C VAL A 28 -13.08 -3.72 -12.15
N GLN A 29 -13.92 -4.64 -11.67
CA GLN A 29 -15.36 -4.64 -11.96
C GLN A 29 -16.17 -3.85 -10.93
N SER A 30 -15.68 -3.79 -9.67
CA SER A 30 -16.34 -3.02 -8.62
C SER A 30 -16.22 -1.52 -8.88
N PRO A 31 -17.32 -0.76 -8.93
CA PRO A 31 -17.29 0.69 -9.12
C PRO A 31 -16.48 1.42 -8.04
N THR A 32 -16.60 0.99 -6.79
CA THR A 32 -15.86 1.57 -5.65
C THR A 32 -14.35 1.34 -5.79
N ASP A 33 -13.95 0.13 -6.17
CA ASP A 33 -12.54 -0.21 -6.34
C ASP A 33 -11.95 0.45 -7.58
N TYR A 34 -12.74 0.56 -8.64
CA TYR A 34 -12.35 1.32 -9.83
C TYR A 34 -12.12 2.80 -9.49
N ALA A 35 -13.03 3.41 -8.72
CA ALA A 35 -12.88 4.78 -8.25
C ALA A 35 -11.60 4.93 -7.40
N PHE A 36 -11.35 4.02 -6.44
CA PHE A 36 -10.10 4.03 -5.66
C PHE A 36 -8.86 3.95 -6.54
N VAL A 37 -8.85 3.07 -7.53
CA VAL A 37 -7.72 2.95 -8.46
C VAL A 37 -7.52 4.24 -9.25
N ARG A 38 -8.59 4.85 -9.76
CA ARG A 38 -8.51 6.05 -10.60
C ARG A 38 -8.19 7.31 -9.81
N GLU A 39 -8.84 7.49 -8.67
CA GLU A 39 -8.83 8.75 -7.91
C GLU A 39 -7.76 8.78 -6.80
N VAL A 40 -7.24 7.59 -6.38
CA VAL A 40 -6.21 7.52 -5.36
C VAL A 40 -4.91 6.96 -5.90
N ILE A 41 -4.93 5.78 -6.57
CA ILE A 41 -3.67 5.17 -7.04
C ILE A 41 -3.08 5.96 -8.21
N TYR A 42 -3.90 6.33 -9.20
CA TYR A 42 -3.45 7.05 -10.40
C TYR A 42 -3.60 8.56 -10.33
N GLU A 43 -4.00 9.12 -9.20
CA GLU A 43 -4.08 10.55 -9.02
C GLU A 43 -2.73 11.23 -9.24
N ARG A 44 -2.74 12.40 -9.88
CA ARG A 44 -1.54 13.17 -10.24
C ARG A 44 -1.55 14.61 -9.74
N TRP A 45 -2.48 14.98 -8.86
CA TRP A 45 -2.55 16.34 -8.33
C TRP A 45 -1.32 16.67 -7.48
N PRO A 46 -0.72 17.87 -7.69
CA PRO A 46 0.42 18.31 -6.89
C PRO A 46 -0.06 18.82 -5.52
N TYR A 47 -0.04 17.98 -4.52
CA TYR A 47 -0.31 18.40 -3.14
C TYR A 47 0.85 19.24 -2.60
N ALA A 48 0.55 20.34 -1.88
CA ALA A 48 1.56 21.17 -1.22
C ALA A 48 2.48 20.37 -0.28
N LEU A 49 1.91 19.37 0.41
CA LEU A 49 2.67 18.46 1.28
C LEU A 49 3.75 17.66 0.56
N TYR A 50 3.63 17.41 -0.75
CA TYR A 50 4.68 16.72 -1.50
C TYR A 50 5.96 17.53 -1.52
N THR A 51 5.87 18.83 -1.84
CA THR A 51 7.03 19.72 -1.88
C THR A 51 7.71 19.82 -0.51
N GLU A 52 6.94 19.91 0.57
CA GLU A 52 7.46 19.97 1.93
C GLU A 52 8.20 18.67 2.31
N LEU A 53 7.58 17.50 2.05
CA LEU A 53 8.17 16.21 2.36
C LEU A 53 9.38 15.88 1.48
N GLU A 54 9.36 16.25 0.19
CA GLU A 54 10.50 16.11 -0.71
C GLU A 54 11.69 16.98 -0.23
N ALA A 55 11.43 18.19 0.23
CA ALA A 55 12.47 19.06 0.80
C ALA A 55 13.10 18.44 2.07
N ARG A 56 12.28 17.80 2.92
CA ARG A 56 12.73 17.12 4.13
C ARG A 56 13.57 15.87 3.83
N PHE A 57 13.22 15.14 2.77
CA PHE A 57 13.86 13.89 2.37
C PHE A 57 14.68 14.05 1.07
N ARG A 58 15.45 15.14 0.97
CA ARG A 58 16.30 15.41 -0.20
C ARG A 58 17.25 14.24 -0.47
N GLY A 59 17.41 13.91 -1.76
CA GLY A 59 18.27 12.80 -2.18
C GLY A 59 17.59 11.43 -2.19
N THR A 60 16.31 11.35 -1.81
CA THR A 60 15.53 10.12 -1.96
C THR A 60 15.30 9.82 -3.44
N ASP A 61 15.38 8.53 -3.80
CA ASP A 61 15.09 8.09 -5.16
C ASP A 61 13.67 8.47 -5.60
N ARG A 62 13.51 8.90 -6.85
CA ARG A 62 12.23 9.36 -7.41
C ARG A 62 11.15 8.29 -7.38
N PHE A 63 11.51 7.03 -7.53
CA PHE A 63 10.53 5.94 -7.48
C PHE A 63 10.04 5.72 -6.05
N LEU A 64 10.93 5.78 -5.08
CA LEU A 64 10.57 5.70 -3.67
C LEU A 64 9.70 6.89 -3.25
N LEU A 65 9.99 8.10 -3.72
CA LEU A 65 9.14 9.28 -3.51
C LEU A 65 7.74 9.08 -4.10
N LYS A 66 7.64 8.55 -5.32
CA LYS A 66 6.36 8.25 -5.95
C LYS A 66 5.51 7.25 -5.16
N LEU A 67 6.13 6.19 -4.63
CA LEU A 67 5.45 5.25 -3.74
C LEU A 67 5.03 5.92 -2.42
N SER A 68 5.88 6.78 -1.88
CA SER A 68 5.59 7.52 -0.65
C SER A 68 4.41 8.49 -0.83
N GLN A 69 4.36 9.23 -1.94
CA GLN A 69 3.23 10.10 -2.29
C GLN A 69 1.93 9.32 -2.44
N LEU A 70 1.98 8.11 -3.03
CA LEU A 70 0.83 7.20 -3.05
C LEU A 70 0.37 6.86 -1.63
N LEU A 71 1.28 6.54 -0.72
CA LEU A 71 0.92 6.22 0.67
C LEU A 71 0.26 7.39 1.39
N LEU A 72 0.64 8.64 1.10
CA LEU A 72 -0.06 9.81 1.63
C LEU A 72 -1.52 9.83 1.15
N ARG A 73 -1.76 9.63 -0.15
CA ARG A 73 -3.13 9.60 -0.70
C ARG A 73 -3.96 8.46 -0.12
N VAL A 74 -3.39 7.26 -0.04
CA VAL A 74 -4.04 6.07 0.55
C VAL A 74 -4.42 6.31 2.00
N SER A 75 -3.51 6.85 2.80
CA SER A 75 -3.76 7.15 4.20
C SER A 75 -4.82 8.25 4.36
N ASN A 76 -4.77 9.28 3.49
CA ASN A 76 -5.79 10.33 3.46
C ASN A 76 -7.17 9.80 3.06
N TYR A 77 -7.23 8.88 2.11
CA TYR A 77 -8.48 8.22 1.70
C TYR A 77 -9.04 7.33 2.81
N ALA A 78 -8.19 6.48 3.39
CA ALA A 78 -8.60 5.50 4.39
C ALA A 78 -9.01 6.10 5.74
N GLN A 79 -8.39 7.22 6.15
CA GLN A 79 -8.55 7.84 7.49
C GLN A 79 -8.52 6.81 8.62
N ALA A 80 -7.69 5.78 8.46
CA ALA A 80 -7.62 4.63 9.36
C ALA A 80 -6.96 5.02 10.69
N SER A 81 -7.57 4.64 11.81
CA SER A 81 -6.99 4.86 13.15
C SER A 81 -5.75 4.00 13.39
N ARG A 82 -5.67 2.84 12.76
CA ARG A 82 -4.55 1.90 12.84
C ARG A 82 -4.14 1.44 11.45
N ILE A 83 -2.83 1.47 11.18
CA ILE A 83 -2.25 1.00 9.93
C ILE A 83 -1.28 -0.14 10.26
N GLY A 84 -1.55 -1.33 9.75
CA GLY A 84 -0.64 -2.47 9.83
C GLY A 84 0.45 -2.36 8.76
N VAL A 85 1.66 -2.82 9.08
CA VAL A 85 2.78 -2.82 8.12
C VAL A 85 3.41 -4.20 8.05
N ILE A 86 3.55 -4.75 6.85
CA ILE A 86 4.34 -5.94 6.54
C ILE A 86 5.62 -5.49 5.83
N GLY A 87 6.76 -5.99 6.31
CA GLY A 87 8.08 -5.62 5.81
C GLY A 87 8.64 -4.35 6.44
N ASN A 88 9.70 -3.82 5.86
CA ASN A 88 10.38 -2.64 6.37
C ASN A 88 9.81 -1.37 5.72
N LEU A 89 9.33 -0.44 6.53
CA LEU A 89 8.79 0.84 6.09
C LEU A 89 9.89 1.91 6.17
N PRO A 90 10.41 2.40 5.03
CA PRO A 90 11.39 3.50 5.02
C PRO A 90 10.83 4.76 5.69
N PRO A 91 11.67 5.58 6.37
CA PRO A 91 11.22 6.79 7.08
C PRO A 91 10.45 7.78 6.18
N VAL A 92 10.81 7.88 4.90
CA VAL A 92 10.09 8.71 3.93
C VAL A 92 8.67 8.21 3.69
N MET A 93 8.45 6.90 3.60
CA MET A 93 7.12 6.30 3.45
C MET A 93 6.28 6.49 4.72
N GLU A 94 6.88 6.29 5.89
CA GLU A 94 6.21 6.51 7.18
C GLU A 94 5.76 7.96 7.34
N ALA A 95 6.62 8.93 7.00
CA ALA A 95 6.30 10.35 7.06
C ALA A 95 5.10 10.70 6.15
N HIS A 96 5.04 10.13 4.95
CA HIS A 96 3.92 10.33 4.02
C HIS A 96 2.61 9.70 4.54
N LEU A 97 2.66 8.48 5.10
CA LEU A 97 1.49 7.86 5.75
C LEU A 97 0.95 8.74 6.88
N LYS A 98 1.84 9.25 7.74
CA LYS A 98 1.47 10.16 8.83
C LYS A 98 0.92 11.50 8.33
N ALA A 99 1.45 12.02 7.23
CA ALA A 99 0.95 13.27 6.64
C ALA A 99 -0.47 13.11 6.08
N GLY A 100 -0.82 11.94 5.53
CA GLY A 100 -2.16 11.65 5.04
C GLY A 100 -3.21 11.51 6.15
N CYS A 101 -2.84 10.89 7.29
CA CYS A 101 -3.69 10.78 8.46
C CYS A 101 -2.87 10.90 9.75
N ARG A 102 -2.85 12.08 10.35
CA ARG A 102 -2.05 12.38 11.56
C ARG A 102 -2.43 11.55 12.79
N LYS A 103 -3.67 11.07 12.83
CA LYS A 103 -4.22 10.29 13.97
C LYS A 103 -3.89 8.80 13.86
N SER A 104 -3.36 8.33 12.73
CA SER A 104 -3.04 6.93 12.51
C SER A 104 -1.93 6.45 13.43
N GLU A 105 -2.12 5.29 14.02
CA GLU A 105 -1.08 4.53 14.68
C GLU A 105 -0.52 3.49 13.70
N ILE A 106 0.77 3.58 13.38
CA ILE A 106 1.45 2.65 12.48
C ILE A 106 2.09 1.55 13.33
N ARG A 107 1.75 0.30 13.06
CA ARG A 107 2.26 -0.87 13.79
C ARG A 107 2.80 -1.93 12.82
N PRO A 108 3.96 -2.50 13.08
CA PRO A 108 4.40 -3.68 12.34
C PRO A 108 3.44 -4.85 12.62
N LEU A 109 3.12 -5.61 11.58
CA LEU A 109 2.34 -6.83 11.74
C LEU A 109 3.27 -7.94 12.26
N PRO A 110 2.94 -8.61 13.37
CA PRO A 110 3.76 -9.70 13.87
C PRO A 110 3.80 -10.87 12.87
N PRO A 111 4.90 -11.64 12.80
CA PRO A 111 4.98 -12.80 11.94
C PRO A 111 3.89 -13.84 12.29
N PRO A 112 3.41 -14.64 11.32
CA PRO A 112 2.30 -15.55 11.51
C PRO A 112 2.53 -16.62 12.59
N SER A 113 3.79 -16.91 12.93
CA SER A 113 4.17 -17.86 13.99
C SER A 113 3.84 -17.39 15.41
N THR A 114 3.58 -16.10 15.63
CA THR A 114 3.28 -15.51 16.94
C THR A 114 1.79 -15.29 17.19
N VAL A 115 0.94 -15.56 16.20
CA VAL A 115 -0.52 -15.46 16.39
C VAL A 115 -1.00 -16.70 17.14
N GLU A 116 -1.12 -16.59 18.45
CA GLU A 116 -1.75 -17.61 19.27
C GLU A 116 -3.16 -17.92 18.74
N ARG A 117 -3.47 -19.20 18.57
CA ARG A 117 -4.71 -19.76 17.97
C ARG A 117 -6.03 -19.31 18.64
N GLY A 118 -6.01 -18.43 19.61
CA GLY A 118 -7.18 -18.00 20.40
C GLY A 118 -7.70 -16.58 20.15
N GLU A 119 -6.93 -15.69 19.51
CA GLU A 119 -7.30 -14.27 19.42
C GLU A 119 -7.85 -13.83 18.05
N SER A 120 -8.14 -14.75 17.16
CA SER A 120 -8.43 -14.53 15.73
C SER A 120 -9.79 -13.91 15.41
N ARG A 121 -10.66 -13.63 16.38
CA ARG A 121 -11.97 -13.01 16.11
C ARG A 121 -12.01 -11.56 16.60
N GLY A 122 -11.46 -10.61 15.83
CA GLY A 122 -11.75 -9.18 16.01
C GLY A 122 -10.62 -8.27 16.49
N ARG A 123 -9.53 -8.77 17.10
CA ARG A 123 -8.44 -7.89 17.63
C ARG A 123 -7.25 -7.67 16.70
N GLY A 124 -7.10 -8.45 15.63
CA GLY A 124 -5.92 -8.43 14.75
C GLY A 124 -6.12 -7.77 13.38
N ARG A 125 -7.33 -7.35 13.02
CA ARG A 125 -7.60 -6.79 11.70
C ARG A 125 -7.33 -5.28 11.68
N TYR A 126 -6.50 -4.87 10.73
CA TYR A 126 -6.20 -3.46 10.50
C TYR A 126 -7.14 -2.91 9.46
N PRO A 127 -7.78 -1.73 9.71
CA PRO A 127 -8.60 -1.07 8.69
C PRO A 127 -7.83 -0.79 7.40
N LEU A 128 -6.52 -0.53 7.53
CA LEU A 128 -5.58 -0.39 6.42
C LEU A 128 -4.32 -1.19 6.73
N LEU A 129 -3.85 -1.96 5.77
CA LEU A 129 -2.56 -2.65 5.81
C LEU A 129 -1.72 -2.23 4.61
N ILE A 130 -0.45 -1.96 4.85
CA ILE A 130 0.56 -1.66 3.84
C ILE A 130 1.64 -2.74 3.88
N ALA A 131 1.96 -3.32 2.73
CA ALA A 131 3.02 -4.31 2.61
C ALA A 131 4.10 -3.79 1.65
N THR A 132 5.32 -3.63 2.15
CA THR A 132 6.51 -3.35 1.35
C THR A 132 7.18 -4.63 0.85
N GLU A 133 6.72 -5.77 1.35
CA GLU A 133 7.13 -7.11 0.95
C GLU A 133 5.89 -7.98 0.71
N LEU A 134 5.71 -8.45 -0.53
CA LEU A 134 4.58 -9.31 -0.91
C LEU A 134 4.95 -10.79 -0.70
N ASN A 135 5.30 -11.11 0.53
CA ASN A 135 5.75 -12.42 0.99
C ASN A 135 4.58 -13.33 1.46
N GLU A 136 4.91 -14.46 2.08
CA GLU A 136 3.92 -15.40 2.62
C GLU A 136 2.99 -14.74 3.67
N GLN A 137 3.50 -13.81 4.47
CA GLN A 137 2.71 -13.07 5.45
C GLN A 137 1.64 -12.20 4.78
N TRP A 138 2.00 -11.54 3.65
CA TRP A 138 1.04 -10.82 2.82
C TRP A 138 -0.03 -11.76 2.27
N GLN A 139 0.37 -12.91 1.70
CA GLN A 139 -0.58 -13.88 1.15
C GLN A 139 -1.52 -14.42 2.21
N ALA A 140 -1.00 -14.75 3.41
CA ALA A 140 -1.81 -15.19 4.54
C ALA A 140 -2.80 -14.12 5.01
N TYR A 141 -2.43 -12.84 4.95
CA TYR A 141 -3.31 -11.75 5.33
C TYR A 141 -4.45 -11.55 4.32
N ILE A 142 -4.13 -11.47 3.02
CA ILE A 142 -5.14 -11.22 1.99
C ILE A 142 -6.07 -12.42 1.73
N SER A 143 -5.71 -13.61 2.21
CA SER A 143 -6.56 -14.81 2.16
C SER A 143 -7.66 -14.82 3.23
N GLN A 144 -7.67 -13.83 4.15
CA GLN A 144 -8.72 -13.70 5.16
C GLN A 144 -10.00 -13.14 4.54
N GLU A 145 -11.12 -13.38 5.21
CA GLU A 145 -12.42 -12.85 4.81
C GLU A 145 -12.49 -11.33 4.97
N HIS A 146 -13.25 -10.69 4.09
CA HIS A 146 -13.52 -9.24 4.10
C HIS A 146 -12.29 -8.37 3.82
N ILE A 147 -11.31 -8.88 3.09
CA ILE A 147 -10.12 -8.14 2.66
C ILE A 147 -10.22 -7.77 1.19
N ILE A 148 -10.11 -6.48 0.91
CA ILE A 148 -9.94 -5.94 -0.44
C ILE A 148 -8.47 -5.58 -0.60
N SER A 149 -7.78 -6.21 -1.56
CA SER A 149 -6.34 -6.05 -1.73
C SER A 149 -5.95 -5.53 -3.12
N TYR A 150 -4.90 -4.72 -3.14
CA TYR A 150 -4.32 -4.15 -4.36
C TYR A 150 -2.83 -4.48 -4.39
N ASP A 151 -2.42 -5.34 -5.32
CA ASP A 151 -1.03 -5.69 -5.59
C ASP A 151 -0.45 -4.76 -6.66
N LEU A 152 0.43 -3.85 -6.25
CA LEU A 152 1.13 -2.92 -7.14
C LEU A 152 2.55 -3.41 -7.50
N TYR A 153 2.88 -4.66 -7.21
CA TYR A 153 4.18 -5.31 -7.33
C TYR A 153 5.23 -4.85 -6.31
N TYR A 154 5.41 -3.56 -6.10
CA TYR A 154 6.38 -2.98 -5.15
C TYR A 154 5.73 -2.60 -3.82
N LEU A 155 4.45 -2.64 -3.77
CA LEU A 155 3.64 -2.25 -2.62
C LEU A 155 2.33 -3.02 -2.66
N GLY A 156 1.93 -3.58 -1.53
CA GLY A 156 0.60 -4.12 -1.29
C GLY A 156 -0.21 -3.14 -0.44
N ILE A 157 -1.47 -2.97 -0.81
CA ILE A 157 -2.45 -2.19 -0.03
C ILE A 157 -3.63 -3.10 0.24
N ALA A 158 -4.07 -3.22 1.48
CA ALA A 158 -5.27 -3.98 1.80
C ALA A 158 -6.16 -3.22 2.78
N PHE A 159 -7.46 -3.31 2.53
CA PHE A 159 -8.50 -2.74 3.38
C PHE A 159 -9.32 -3.88 3.99
N TYR A 160 -9.69 -3.74 5.25
CA TYR A 160 -10.68 -4.57 5.89
C TYR A 160 -12.05 -3.87 5.87
N ASP A 161 -13.06 -4.55 5.30
CA ASP A 161 -14.43 -4.05 5.24
C ASP A 161 -15.43 -5.21 5.47
N GLU A 162 -16.04 -5.25 6.64
CA GLU A 162 -17.00 -6.31 7.04
C GLU A 162 -18.21 -6.45 6.10
N LYS A 163 -18.52 -5.39 5.34
CA LYS A 163 -19.68 -5.35 4.46
C LYS A 163 -19.39 -5.92 3.07
N ARG A 164 -18.13 -6.24 2.79
CA ARG A 164 -17.69 -6.66 1.46
C ARG A 164 -17.10 -8.06 1.49
N TYR A 165 -17.23 -8.77 0.38
CA TYR A 165 -16.49 -10.01 0.14
C TYR A 165 -15.04 -9.68 -0.20
N SER A 166 -14.14 -10.64 0.08
CA SER A 166 -12.73 -10.50 -0.27
C SER A 166 -12.55 -10.41 -1.77
N GLU A 167 -11.77 -9.43 -2.21
CA GLU A 167 -11.45 -9.21 -3.62
C GLU A 167 -9.99 -8.77 -3.77
N GLY A 168 -9.30 -9.32 -4.77
CA GLY A 168 -7.91 -9.01 -5.04
C GLY A 168 -7.73 -8.39 -6.41
N HIS A 169 -7.03 -7.25 -6.47
CA HIS A 169 -6.74 -6.52 -7.69
C HIS A 169 -5.24 -6.45 -7.93
N VAL A 170 -4.81 -6.81 -9.13
CA VAL A 170 -3.44 -6.58 -9.60
C VAL A 170 -3.44 -5.27 -10.38
N ILE A 171 -2.59 -4.32 -9.96
CA ILE A 171 -2.51 -2.99 -10.56
C ILE A 171 -1.08 -2.75 -11.07
N ASN A 172 -0.97 -2.25 -12.30
CA ASN A 172 0.31 -1.84 -12.87
C ASN A 172 0.62 -0.39 -12.46
N PHE A 173 1.42 -0.21 -11.42
CA PHE A 173 1.83 1.11 -10.93
C PHE A 173 3.22 1.46 -11.48
N TYR A 174 3.34 2.49 -12.33
CA TYR A 174 4.55 2.89 -13.07
C TYR A 174 4.88 4.37 -12.94
#